data_fa4a256887815949b5183de1f031840c
#
_entry.id   fa4a256887815949b5183de1f031840c
#
_cell.length_a   1.000
_cell.length_b   1.000
_cell.length_c   1.000
_cell.angle_alpha   90.00
_cell.angle_beta   90.00
_cell.angle_gamma   90.00
#
_symmetry.space_group_name_H-M   'P 1'
#
loop_
_entity.id
_entity.type
_entity.pdbx_description
1 polymer ?
#
loop_
_entity_poly.entity_id
_entity_poly.type
_entity_poly.pdbx_seq_one_letter_code
_entity_poly.pdbx_strand_id
1 'polypeptide(L)'
;MMEDKNIDKNLNIEDMGEDNNHERDRKVAVNIVGEMRKSFLDYSMSVIVARALPDVRDGLKPVHRRILYTLYEEGMTPDKKYQKSANAVGAVMGHYHPHGDSAIYESMVRMAHCSGWADESAN
;
A
#
# COMPACT_ATOMS: atom_id res chain seq x y z
N MET A 1 55.96 70.01 3.74
CA MET A 1 55.41 70.50 2.46
C MET A 1 54.98 69.26 1.68
N MET A 2 53.71 69.22 1.32
CA MET A 2 53.03 68.20 0.53
C MET A 2 52.53 66.97 1.36
N GLU A 3 51.40 67.07 1.76
CA GLU A 3 50.02 66.87 1.20
C GLU A 3 49.67 65.39 1.12
N ASP A 4 48.92 65.05 2.12
CA ASP A 4 48.17 63.78 2.26
C ASP A 4 47.13 63.73 1.16
N LYS A 5 47.10 62.62 0.39
CA LYS A 5 45.97 62.24 -0.42
C LYS A 5 45.35 61.01 0.17
N ASN A 6 44.34 61.32 0.95
CA ASN A 6 43.27 60.45 1.36
C ASN A 6 42.64 59.74 0.13
N ILE A 7 42.71 58.49 0.04
CA ILE A 7 41.97 57.71 -0.93
C ILE A 7 40.99 56.84 -0.14
N ASP A 8 39.81 57.42 0.07
CA ASP A 8 38.65 56.69 0.48
C ASP A 8 38.30 55.65 -0.57
N LYS A 9 38.61 54.40 -0.30
CA LYS A 9 38.03 53.29 -1.01
C LYS A 9 36.83 52.83 -0.21
N ASN A 10 35.69 53.45 -0.45
CA ASN A 10 34.40 52.87 -0.22
C ASN A 10 34.28 51.60 -1.06
N LEU A 11 34.61 50.49 -0.47
CA LEU A 11 34.18 49.21 -0.97
C LEU A 11 32.72 49.03 -0.57
N ASN A 12 31.84 49.30 -1.50
CA ASN A 12 30.48 48.88 -1.47
C ASN A 12 30.45 47.36 -1.39
N ILE A 13 30.26 46.87 -0.19
CA ILE A 13 29.83 45.49 0.06
C ILE A 13 28.30 45.55 0.04
N GLU A 14 27.76 45.82 -1.11
CA GLU A 14 26.36 45.63 -1.41
C GLU A 14 26.30 44.44 -2.36
N ASP A 15 25.43 43.53 -2.00
CA ASP A 15 24.97 42.45 -2.85
C ASP A 15 25.74 41.13 -2.79
N MET A 16 25.88 40.59 -1.60
CA MET A 16 25.73 39.13 -1.45
C MET A 16 24.29 38.89 -1.02
N GLY A 17 23.44 38.76 -2.02
CA GLY A 17 22.06 38.29 -1.81
C GLY A 17 22.08 36.99 -1.06
N GLU A 18 21.81 37.05 0.22
CA GLU A 18 21.31 35.92 0.96
C GLU A 18 19.98 35.52 0.31
N ASP A 19 20.06 34.55 -0.57
CA ASP A 19 18.91 33.71 -0.92
C ASP A 19 18.45 32.98 0.33
N ASN A 20 17.90 33.76 1.27
CA ASN A 20 17.05 33.28 2.33
C ASN A 20 15.73 32.79 1.72
N ASN A 21 15.82 31.76 0.89
CA ASN A 21 14.70 30.93 0.55
C ASN A 21 14.39 30.02 1.75
N HIS A 22 14.24 30.61 2.91
CA HIS A 22 13.42 30.07 3.96
C HIS A 22 12.01 30.13 3.40
N GLU A 23 11.63 29.07 2.74
CA GLU A 23 10.24 28.71 2.52
C GLU A 23 9.62 28.75 3.91
N ARG A 24 9.06 29.92 4.25
CA ARG A 24 8.45 30.17 5.55
C ARG A 24 7.37 29.14 5.66
N ASP A 25 7.61 28.19 6.54
CA ASP A 25 6.69 27.12 6.92
C ASP A 25 5.34 27.79 7.21
N ARG A 26 4.51 27.86 6.18
CA ARG A 26 3.24 28.59 6.20
C ARG A 26 2.28 27.79 7.06
N LYS A 27 2.35 28.01 8.36
CA LYS A 27 1.44 27.41 9.32
C LYS A 27 0.03 27.82 8.96
N VAL A 28 -0.65 26.94 8.25
CA VAL A 28 -2.07 27.08 7.95
C VAL A 28 -2.83 26.51 9.13
N ALA A 29 -3.65 27.31 9.77
CA ALA A 29 -4.54 26.84 10.80
C ALA A 29 -5.57 25.90 10.17
N VAL A 30 -5.41 24.61 10.39
CA VAL A 30 -6.31 23.59 9.88
C VAL A 30 -7.22 23.11 11.01
N ASN A 31 -8.51 23.01 10.74
CA ASN A 31 -9.44 22.39 11.69
C ASN A 31 -9.11 20.89 11.77
N ILE A 32 -8.50 20.50 12.88
CA ILE A 32 -8.03 19.13 13.11
C ILE A 32 -9.15 18.09 12.96
N VAL A 33 -10.37 18.42 13.36
CA VAL A 33 -11.53 17.51 13.25
C VAL A 33 -11.90 17.28 11.79
N GLY A 34 -11.89 18.34 10.98
CA GLY A 34 -12.17 18.27 9.54
C GLY A 34 -11.09 17.48 8.81
N GLU A 35 -9.82 17.74 9.12
CA GLU A 35 -8.70 17.04 8.50
C GLU A 35 -8.64 15.56 8.90
N MET A 36 -8.84 15.26 10.18
CA MET A 36 -8.92 13.87 10.64
C MET A 36 -10.07 13.10 9.99
N ARG A 37 -11.24 13.74 9.85
CA ARG A 37 -12.39 13.10 9.18
C ARG A 37 -12.07 12.81 7.71
N LYS A 38 -11.48 13.77 7.00
CA LYS A 38 -11.09 13.60 5.61
C LYS A 38 -10.05 12.50 5.46
N SER A 39 -8.98 12.55 6.23
CA SER A 39 -7.90 11.55 6.20
C SER A 39 -8.42 10.15 6.56
N PHE A 40 -9.32 10.06 7.54
CA PHE A 40 -9.94 8.79 7.90
C PHE A 40 -10.83 8.24 6.78
N LEU A 41 -11.62 9.09 6.13
CA LEU A 41 -12.45 8.69 5.00
C LEU A 41 -11.58 8.25 3.81
N ASP A 42 -10.55 9.01 3.47
CA ASP A 42 -9.64 8.69 2.37
C ASP A 42 -8.91 7.36 2.64
N TYR A 43 -8.42 7.17 3.87
CA TYR A 43 -7.79 5.91 4.27
C TYR A 43 -8.78 4.74 4.24
N SER A 44 -9.95 4.90 4.85
CA SER A 44 -10.99 3.86 4.91
C SER A 44 -11.47 3.48 3.51
N MET A 45 -11.72 4.46 2.66
CA MET A 45 -12.12 4.22 1.27
C MET A 45 -11.03 3.49 0.50
N SER A 46 -9.77 3.91 0.62
CA SER A 46 -8.64 3.26 -0.02
C SER A 46 -8.49 1.79 0.42
N VAL A 47 -8.54 1.52 1.72
CA VAL A 47 -8.42 0.17 2.27
C VAL A 47 -9.62 -0.70 1.90
N ILE A 48 -10.85 -0.18 2.05
CA ILE A 48 -12.07 -0.94 1.74
C ILE A 48 -12.14 -1.24 0.25
N VAL A 49 -11.91 -0.24 -0.60
CA VAL A 49 -11.95 -0.40 -2.06
C VAL A 49 -10.89 -1.41 -2.51
N ALA A 50 -9.65 -1.26 -2.04
CA ALA A 50 -8.57 -2.15 -2.44
C ALA A 50 -8.74 -3.58 -1.94
N ARG A 51 -9.40 -3.79 -0.80
CA ARG A 51 -9.51 -5.10 -0.15
C ARG A 51 -10.83 -5.80 -0.37
N ALA A 52 -11.94 -5.05 -0.41
CA ALA A 52 -13.28 -5.61 -0.39
C ALA A 52 -13.91 -5.77 -1.77
N LEU A 53 -13.57 -4.91 -2.72
CA LEU A 53 -14.14 -4.95 -4.05
C LEU A 53 -13.38 -5.93 -4.94
N PRO A 54 -14.12 -6.79 -5.68
CA PRO A 54 -13.52 -7.65 -6.69
C PRO A 54 -13.06 -6.82 -7.90
N ASP A 55 -12.00 -7.29 -8.55
CA ASP A 55 -11.51 -6.69 -9.80
C ASP A 55 -12.55 -6.88 -10.91
N VAL A 56 -12.83 -5.83 -11.66
CA VAL A 56 -13.83 -5.85 -12.75
C VAL A 56 -13.47 -6.84 -13.87
N ARG A 57 -12.19 -7.18 -14.02
CA ARG A 57 -11.70 -8.05 -15.10
C ARG A 57 -11.92 -9.53 -14.82
N ASP A 58 -11.74 -9.96 -13.59
CA ASP A 58 -11.74 -11.38 -13.22
C ASP A 58 -12.65 -11.71 -12.02
N GLY A 59 -13.26 -10.71 -11.41
CA GLY A 59 -14.13 -10.89 -10.24
C GLY A 59 -13.38 -11.32 -8.97
N LEU A 60 -12.06 -11.33 -8.98
CA LEU A 60 -11.28 -11.77 -7.84
C LEU A 60 -10.95 -10.62 -6.88
N LYS A 61 -11.11 -10.88 -5.61
CA LYS A 61 -10.55 -10.03 -4.56
C LYS A 61 -9.05 -10.30 -4.43
N PRO A 62 -8.26 -9.36 -3.89
CA PRO A 62 -6.80 -9.56 -3.74
C PRO A 62 -6.42 -10.84 -2.98
N VAL A 63 -7.19 -11.22 -1.96
CA VAL A 63 -6.94 -12.47 -1.21
C VAL A 63 -7.12 -13.71 -2.09
N HIS A 64 -8.16 -13.74 -2.93
CA HIS A 64 -8.41 -14.86 -3.84
C HIS A 64 -7.27 -15.01 -4.85
N ARG A 65 -6.80 -13.90 -5.40
CA ARG A 65 -5.69 -13.90 -6.35
C ARG A 65 -4.39 -14.39 -5.71
N ARG A 66 -4.10 -13.98 -4.48
CA ARG A 66 -2.93 -14.47 -3.73
C ARG A 66 -3.00 -15.96 -3.48
N ILE A 67 -4.16 -16.46 -3.11
CA ILE A 67 -4.37 -17.90 -2.90
C ILE A 67 -4.12 -18.67 -4.20
N LEU A 68 -4.78 -18.30 -5.28
CA LEU A 68 -4.64 -18.99 -6.56
C LEU A 68 -3.21 -18.93 -7.10
N TYR A 69 -2.55 -17.79 -6.96
CA TYR A 69 -1.16 -17.62 -7.37
C TYR A 69 -0.23 -18.52 -6.55
N THR A 70 -0.40 -18.57 -5.22
CA THR A 70 0.40 -19.46 -4.36
C THR A 70 0.18 -20.91 -4.71
N LEU A 71 -1.06 -21.35 -4.93
CA LEU A 71 -1.35 -22.72 -5.33
C LEU A 71 -0.66 -23.07 -6.65
N TYR A 72 -0.65 -22.14 -7.59
CA TYR A 72 0.04 -22.32 -8.87
C TYR A 72 1.56 -22.41 -8.69
N GLU A 73 2.15 -21.51 -7.91
CA GLU A 73 3.60 -21.44 -7.66
C GLU A 73 4.12 -22.70 -6.92
N GLU A 74 3.38 -23.15 -5.91
CA GLU A 74 3.67 -24.38 -5.18
C GLU A 74 3.34 -25.65 -6.00
N GLY A 75 2.80 -25.45 -7.18
CA GLY A 75 2.44 -26.55 -8.06
C GLY A 75 1.36 -27.46 -7.48
N MET A 76 0.44 -26.91 -6.69
CA MET A 76 -0.72 -27.63 -6.15
C MET A 76 -1.81 -27.71 -7.21
N THR A 77 -1.55 -28.47 -8.27
CA THR A 77 -2.47 -28.68 -9.39
C THR A 77 -3.31 -29.95 -9.19
N PRO A 78 -4.48 -30.08 -9.83
CA PRO A 78 -5.36 -31.24 -9.69
C PRO A 78 -4.70 -32.59 -10.05
N ASP A 79 -3.68 -32.54 -10.91
CA ASP A 79 -2.96 -33.75 -11.37
C ASP A 79 -1.99 -34.30 -10.33
N LYS A 80 -1.75 -33.59 -9.25
CA LYS A 80 -0.81 -33.98 -8.19
C LYS A 80 -1.54 -34.55 -7.00
N LYS A 81 -0.76 -35.19 -6.12
CA LYS A 81 -1.28 -35.76 -4.89
C LYS A 81 -1.93 -34.69 -4.01
N TYR A 82 -3.02 -35.06 -3.36
CA TYR A 82 -3.68 -34.23 -2.37
C TYR A 82 -2.69 -33.73 -1.30
N GLN A 83 -2.78 -32.48 -1.01
CA GLN A 83 -2.04 -31.82 0.07
C GLN A 83 -3.03 -31.32 1.12
N LYS A 84 -2.55 -31.23 2.37
CA LYS A 84 -3.35 -30.64 3.44
C LYS A 84 -3.56 -29.15 3.19
N SER A 85 -4.79 -28.66 3.35
CA SER A 85 -5.12 -27.24 3.24
C SER A 85 -4.24 -26.34 4.12
N ALA A 86 -3.78 -26.86 5.26
CA ALA A 86 -2.83 -26.16 6.13
C ALA A 86 -1.51 -25.79 5.42
N ASN A 87 -1.04 -26.60 4.48
CA ASN A 87 0.17 -26.29 3.71
C ASN A 87 -0.07 -25.10 2.79
N ALA A 88 -1.21 -25.09 2.09
CA ALA A 88 -1.59 -23.97 1.22
C ALA A 88 -1.76 -22.67 2.02
N VAL A 89 -2.47 -22.73 3.16
CA VAL A 89 -2.65 -21.58 4.04
C VAL A 89 -1.31 -21.07 4.56
N GLY A 90 -0.42 -21.96 4.99
CA GLY A 90 0.91 -21.60 5.46
C GLY A 90 1.77 -20.92 4.38
N ALA A 91 1.73 -21.44 3.16
CA ALA A 91 2.45 -20.83 2.03
C ALA A 91 1.91 -19.44 1.69
N VAL A 92 0.58 -19.25 1.65
CA VAL A 92 -0.06 -17.96 1.43
C VAL A 92 0.33 -16.95 2.51
N MET A 93 0.31 -17.36 3.78
CA MET A 93 0.73 -16.49 4.90
C MET A 93 2.20 -16.10 4.80
N GLY A 94 3.04 -17.05 4.51
CA GLY A 94 4.49 -16.84 4.48
C GLY A 94 4.93 -15.87 3.40
N HIS A 95 4.29 -15.91 2.23
CA HIS A 95 4.74 -15.15 1.08
C HIS A 95 3.94 -13.89 0.80
N TYR A 96 2.62 -13.90 1.00
CA TYR A 96 1.77 -12.87 0.41
C TYR A 96 0.76 -12.22 1.35
N HIS A 97 0.44 -12.82 2.48
CA HIS A 97 -0.66 -12.33 3.30
C HIS A 97 -0.36 -12.40 4.80
N PRO A 98 0.13 -11.31 5.41
CA PRO A 98 0.53 -11.27 6.82
C PRO A 98 -0.68 -11.21 7.79
N HIS A 99 -1.84 -11.71 7.41
CA HIS A 99 -3.05 -11.76 8.22
C HIS A 99 -3.35 -13.19 8.69
N GLY A 100 -4.31 -13.33 9.61
CA GLY A 100 -4.61 -14.62 10.23
C GLY A 100 -4.99 -15.75 9.26
N ASP A 101 -4.64 -16.96 9.61
CA ASP A 101 -4.87 -18.19 8.87
C ASP A 101 -6.37 -18.47 8.60
N SER A 102 -7.22 -18.16 9.56
CA SER A 102 -8.66 -18.37 9.46
C SER A 102 -9.29 -17.65 8.27
N ALA A 103 -8.89 -16.40 8.02
CA ALA A 103 -9.42 -15.62 6.91
C ALA A 103 -9.02 -16.19 5.54
N ILE A 104 -7.81 -16.74 5.44
CA ILE A 104 -7.32 -17.39 4.22
C ILE A 104 -8.06 -18.69 4.01
N TYR A 105 -8.19 -19.51 5.06
CA TYR A 105 -8.89 -20.79 5.01
C TYR A 105 -10.36 -20.60 4.61
N GLU A 106 -11.09 -19.68 5.25
CA GLU A 106 -12.46 -19.38 4.87
C GLU A 106 -12.60 -18.91 3.41
N SER A 107 -11.65 -18.13 2.93
CA SER A 107 -11.64 -17.68 1.55
C SER A 107 -11.43 -18.85 0.58
N MET A 108 -10.55 -19.79 0.91
CA MET A 108 -10.34 -21.02 0.13
C MET A 108 -11.60 -21.88 0.09
N VAL A 109 -12.24 -22.08 1.24
CA VAL A 109 -13.49 -22.87 1.34
C VAL A 109 -14.58 -22.22 0.49
N ARG A 110 -14.76 -20.91 0.58
CA ARG A 110 -15.76 -20.20 -0.23
C ARG A 110 -15.48 -20.33 -1.73
N MET A 111 -14.23 -20.22 -2.16
CA MET A 111 -13.88 -20.43 -3.57
C MET A 111 -14.19 -21.84 -4.03
N ALA A 112 -13.90 -22.86 -3.21
CA ALA A 112 -14.21 -24.22 -3.53
C ALA A 112 -15.72 -24.47 -3.69
N HIS A 113 -16.53 -23.84 -2.83
CA HIS A 113 -17.99 -23.95 -2.94
C HIS A 113 -18.58 -23.16 -4.12
N CYS A 114 -18.07 -21.95 -4.37
CA CYS A 114 -18.62 -21.09 -5.42
C CYS A 114 -18.20 -21.50 -6.83
N SER A 115 -17.11 -22.23 -6.98
CA SER A 115 -16.57 -22.61 -8.29
C SER A 115 -17.18 -23.90 -8.86
N GLY A 116 -18.18 -24.48 -8.20
CA GLY A 116 -18.77 -25.73 -8.61
C GLY A 116 -17.83 -26.95 -8.46
N TRP A 117 -16.73 -26.78 -7.76
CA TRP A 117 -15.80 -27.86 -7.42
C TRP A 117 -16.31 -28.73 -6.26
N ALA A 118 -17.36 -28.28 -5.61
CA ALA A 118 -18.15 -29.16 -4.76
C ALA A 118 -18.96 -30.07 -5.70
N ASP A 119 -18.40 -31.19 -5.91
CA ASP A 119 -18.87 -32.30 -6.72
C ASP A 119 -20.41 -32.49 -6.65
N GLU A 120 -21.10 -32.27 -7.77
CA GLU A 120 -22.48 -32.72 -7.93
C GLU A 120 -22.60 -34.26 -7.87
N SER A 121 -21.47 -34.98 -7.75
CA SER A 121 -21.41 -36.45 -7.68
C SER A 121 -21.55 -37.02 -6.27
N ALA A 122 -21.81 -36.18 -5.25
CA ALA A 122 -22.10 -36.64 -3.90
C ALA A 122 -23.61 -36.76 -3.58
N ASN A 123 -24.42 -37.20 -4.55
CA ASN A 123 -25.77 -37.71 -4.33
C ASN A 123 -25.86 -39.17 -4.75
#